data_19318c54d0df3e49585fb15cff81edca
#
_entry.id   19318c54d0df3e49585fb15cff81edca
#
_cell.length_a   1.000
_cell.length_b   1.000
_cell.length_c   1.000
_cell.angle_alpha   90.00
_cell.angle_beta   90.00
_cell.angle_gamma   90.00
#
_symmetry.space_group_name_H-M   'P 1'
#
loop_
_entity.id
_entity.type
_entity.pdbx_description
1 polymer ?
#
loop_
_entity_poly.entity_id
_entity_poly.type
_entity_poly.pdbx_seq_one_letter_code
_entity_poly.pdbx_strand_id
1 'polypeptide(L)'
;MAASATKLTRELASDSNPRRFMSNELRNFLTLSYDELEQVNLNAKEQRKNRIPVHKVQEERLKYLTDEKRIKAVTVLFSDLEGRLHMLDYDKKFLIKSWDNLTFDGSSIRGFTAQRESDLRLAMDWPSFYWAPADVFGSGKVLVFGHVIDKDGTPYSADIRGVLKSYADGLYEKKGYTLNAANEIEGFLFNGVSAERRYHETGKFEYVNTGGYYHSLPGDPLRTFIDTTAEVQRAMAFQNEKDHPEVAPSQFEINYNYGEVVQAADQIQLYKLVCRQVATNMGFTASFLPKPIVGVNGSGMHKIGRAHV
;
A
#
# COMPACT_ATOMS: atom_id res chain seq x y z
N MET A 1 -9.09 47.40 7.03
CA MET A 1 -8.47 46.21 6.42
C MET A 1 -8.87 44.91 7.15
N ALA A 2 -10.14 44.71 7.47
CA ALA A 2 -10.63 43.53 8.20
C ALA A 2 -11.81 42.81 7.52
N ALA A 3 -12.11 43.12 6.26
CA ALA A 3 -13.26 42.57 5.54
C ALA A 3 -12.91 41.57 4.44
N SER A 4 -11.62 41.28 4.19
CA SER A 4 -11.18 40.39 3.12
C SER A 4 -10.89 38.94 3.57
N ALA A 5 -10.65 38.72 4.87
CA ALA A 5 -10.32 37.37 5.38
C ALA A 5 -11.55 36.47 5.62
N THR A 6 -12.73 37.07 5.81
CA THR A 6 -13.97 36.34 6.14
C THR A 6 -14.69 35.78 4.91
N LYS A 7 -14.30 36.15 3.70
CA LYS A 7 -14.94 35.65 2.48
C LYS A 7 -14.28 34.38 1.94
N LEU A 8 -12.98 34.19 2.17
CA LEU A 8 -12.25 33.00 1.71
C LEU A 8 -12.55 31.73 2.53
N THR A 9 -12.92 31.90 3.82
CA THR A 9 -13.25 30.76 4.71
C THR A 9 -14.68 30.25 4.54
N ARG A 10 -15.55 30.94 3.82
CA ARG A 10 -16.92 30.49 3.55
C ARG A 10 -17.09 29.75 2.23
N GLU A 11 -16.16 29.83 1.30
CA GLU A 11 -16.23 29.09 0.03
C GLU A 11 -15.62 27.67 0.13
N LEU A 12 -14.85 27.36 1.17
CA LEU A 12 -14.26 26.03 1.40
C LEU A 12 -15.14 25.09 2.23
N ALA A 13 -16.28 25.55 2.74
CA ALA A 13 -17.11 24.77 3.67
C ALA A 13 -18.46 24.28 3.09
N SER A 14 -18.68 24.31 1.77
CA SER A 14 -20.02 24.04 1.22
C SER A 14 -20.14 22.93 0.17
N ASP A 15 -19.15 22.07 -0.03
CA ASP A 15 -19.22 21.05 -1.09
C ASP A 15 -19.07 19.57 -0.59
N SER A 16 -19.42 19.29 0.66
CA SER A 16 -19.54 17.91 1.16
C SER A 16 -20.92 17.32 0.87
N ASN A 17 -21.24 17.09 -0.40
CA ASN A 17 -22.44 16.37 -0.79
C ASN A 17 -22.09 14.89 -1.12
N PRO A 18 -22.42 13.92 -0.25
CA PRO A 18 -22.12 12.51 -0.49
C PRO A 18 -22.83 11.93 -1.74
N ARG A 19 -23.82 12.64 -2.32
CA ARG A 19 -24.50 12.21 -3.55
C ARG A 19 -23.70 12.51 -4.85
N ARG A 20 -22.60 13.22 -4.76
CA ARG A 20 -21.76 13.57 -5.94
C ARG A 20 -20.94 12.41 -6.48
N PHE A 21 -20.77 11.33 -5.70
CA PHE A 21 -20.03 10.12 -6.10
C PHE A 21 -20.80 9.18 -7.02
N MET A 22 -22.06 9.45 -7.33
CA MET A 22 -22.90 8.66 -8.25
C MET A 22 -23.02 9.25 -9.66
N SER A 23 -22.33 10.34 -9.98
CA SER A 23 -22.27 10.83 -11.35
C SER A 23 -21.24 10.00 -12.14
N ASN A 24 -21.61 9.52 -13.32
CA ASN A 24 -20.74 8.80 -14.26
C ASN A 24 -19.60 9.67 -14.85
N GLU A 25 -19.31 10.83 -14.30
CA GLU A 25 -18.19 11.66 -14.68
C GLU A 25 -16.90 11.11 -14.07
N LEU A 26 -16.03 10.62 -14.93
CA LEU A 26 -14.68 10.20 -14.58
C LEU A 26 -13.88 11.38 -14.08
N ARG A 27 -13.59 11.39 -12.80
CA ARG A 27 -12.74 12.42 -12.21
C ARG A 27 -11.28 12.10 -12.39
N ASN A 28 -10.51 13.13 -12.63
CA ASN A 28 -9.07 13.03 -12.59
C ASN A 28 -8.60 12.88 -11.14
N PHE A 29 -8.19 11.69 -10.75
CA PHE A 29 -7.67 11.45 -9.41
C PHE A 29 -6.37 12.21 -9.08
N LEU A 30 -5.69 12.81 -10.07
CA LEU A 30 -4.58 13.74 -9.84
C LEU A 30 -5.03 15.05 -9.17
N THR A 31 -6.32 15.35 -9.22
CA THR A 31 -6.91 16.52 -8.57
C THR A 31 -7.82 16.14 -7.41
N LEU A 32 -7.90 14.87 -7.04
CA LEU A 32 -8.65 14.42 -5.88
C LEU A 32 -7.94 14.83 -4.59
N SER A 33 -8.71 15.31 -3.63
CA SER A 33 -8.25 15.48 -2.26
C SER A 33 -8.00 14.12 -1.58
N TYR A 34 -7.32 14.12 -0.45
CA TYR A 34 -7.10 12.89 0.33
C TYR A 34 -8.42 12.25 0.78
N ASP A 35 -9.43 13.05 1.16
CA ASP A 35 -10.76 12.54 1.52
C ASP A 35 -11.46 11.86 0.33
N GLU A 36 -11.34 12.43 -0.87
CA GLU A 36 -11.89 11.83 -2.08
C GLU A 36 -11.15 10.55 -2.47
N LEU A 37 -9.81 10.51 -2.31
CA LEU A 37 -9.01 9.30 -2.50
C LEU A 37 -9.39 8.22 -1.50
N GLU A 38 -9.54 8.56 -0.22
CA GLU A 38 -10.01 7.64 0.81
C GLU A 38 -11.35 7.03 0.40
N GLN A 39 -12.31 7.84 -0.04
CA GLN A 39 -13.63 7.36 -0.42
C GLN A 39 -13.58 6.39 -1.61
N VAL A 40 -12.77 6.66 -2.63
CA VAL A 40 -12.60 5.77 -3.79
C VAL A 40 -11.97 4.44 -3.36
N ASN A 41 -10.95 4.48 -2.52
CA ASN A 41 -10.27 3.30 -2.01
C ASN A 41 -11.14 2.50 -1.05
N LEU A 42 -11.95 3.16 -0.19
CA LEU A 42 -12.92 2.50 0.69
C LEU A 42 -14.00 1.78 -0.13
N ASN A 43 -14.49 2.38 -1.22
CA ASN A 43 -15.45 1.74 -2.12
C ASN A 43 -14.86 0.45 -2.75
N ALA A 44 -13.60 0.48 -3.18
CA ALA A 44 -12.92 -0.71 -3.71
C ALA A 44 -12.75 -1.79 -2.61
N LYS A 45 -12.41 -1.39 -1.40
CA LYS A 45 -12.30 -2.28 -0.23
C LYS A 45 -13.65 -2.91 0.11
N GLU A 46 -14.75 -2.16 0.05
CA GLU A 46 -16.11 -2.64 0.30
C GLU A 46 -16.57 -3.62 -0.78
N GLN A 47 -16.24 -3.38 -2.06
CA GLN A 47 -16.51 -4.34 -3.14
C GLN A 47 -15.84 -5.70 -2.86
N ARG A 48 -14.59 -5.69 -2.37
CA ARG A 48 -13.87 -6.90 -1.98
C ARG A 48 -14.52 -7.59 -0.79
N LYS A 49 -14.86 -6.85 0.27
CA LYS A 49 -15.52 -7.36 1.48
C LYS A 49 -16.87 -8.00 1.16
N ASN A 50 -17.65 -7.39 0.29
CA ASN A 50 -18.94 -7.89 -0.16
C ASN A 50 -18.83 -8.98 -1.24
N ARG A 51 -17.62 -9.43 -1.57
CA ARG A 51 -17.34 -10.48 -2.55
C ARG A 51 -18.06 -10.24 -3.88
N ILE A 52 -18.05 -8.98 -4.35
CA ILE A 52 -18.60 -8.67 -5.67
C ILE A 52 -17.88 -9.55 -6.70
N PRO A 53 -18.62 -10.20 -7.63
CA PRO A 53 -18.02 -11.08 -8.62
C PRO A 53 -16.83 -10.43 -9.36
N VAL A 54 -15.69 -11.12 -9.40
CA VAL A 54 -14.43 -10.58 -9.93
C VAL A 54 -14.59 -10.02 -11.35
N HIS A 55 -15.36 -10.68 -12.21
CA HIS A 55 -15.60 -10.20 -13.58
C HIS A 55 -16.29 -8.82 -13.62
N LYS A 56 -17.21 -8.54 -12.69
CA LYS A 56 -17.86 -7.21 -12.61
C LYS A 56 -16.89 -6.13 -12.18
N VAL A 57 -16.05 -6.42 -11.17
CA VAL A 57 -15.01 -5.49 -10.72
C VAL A 57 -14.01 -5.26 -11.85
N GLN A 58 -13.61 -6.29 -12.55
CA GLN A 58 -12.73 -6.22 -13.72
C GLN A 58 -13.30 -5.33 -14.84
N GLU A 59 -14.54 -5.54 -15.23
CA GLU A 59 -15.23 -4.72 -16.24
C GLU A 59 -15.24 -3.24 -15.85
N GLU A 60 -15.55 -2.95 -14.60
CA GLU A 60 -15.54 -1.58 -14.04
C GLU A 60 -14.13 -0.97 -14.09
N ARG A 61 -13.09 -1.70 -13.70
CA ARG A 61 -11.70 -1.21 -13.73
C ARG A 61 -11.17 -1.03 -15.14
N LEU A 62 -11.47 -1.95 -16.05
CA LEU A 62 -11.10 -1.82 -17.46
C LEU A 62 -11.79 -0.62 -18.12
N LYS A 63 -13.08 -0.42 -17.82
CA LYS A 63 -13.79 0.77 -18.26
C LYS A 63 -13.14 2.04 -17.71
N TYR A 64 -12.86 2.10 -16.41
CA TYR A 64 -12.18 3.23 -15.79
C TYR A 64 -10.82 3.52 -16.44
N LEU A 65 -9.99 2.51 -16.64
CA LEU A 65 -8.69 2.66 -17.30
C LEU A 65 -8.82 3.13 -18.76
N THR A 66 -9.88 2.70 -19.46
CA THR A 66 -10.13 3.12 -20.85
C THR A 66 -10.49 4.60 -20.92
N ASP A 67 -11.35 5.05 -20.02
CA ASP A 67 -11.93 6.38 -20.02
C ASP A 67 -10.98 7.42 -19.39
N GLU A 68 -10.20 7.06 -18.36
CA GLU A 68 -9.24 7.96 -17.70
C GLU A 68 -7.97 8.16 -18.53
N LYS A 69 -7.89 9.29 -19.24
CA LYS A 69 -6.82 9.56 -20.23
C LYS A 69 -5.46 9.92 -19.64
N ARG A 70 -5.40 10.25 -18.36
CA ARG A 70 -4.17 10.73 -17.70
C ARG A 70 -3.32 9.62 -17.10
N ILE A 71 -3.90 8.46 -16.82
CA ILE A 71 -3.14 7.27 -16.48
C ILE A 71 -2.42 6.79 -17.75
N LYS A 72 -1.12 6.61 -17.65
CA LYS A 72 -0.28 6.08 -18.73
C LYS A 72 0.17 4.64 -18.47
N ALA A 73 0.35 4.31 -17.20
CA ALA A 73 0.75 2.98 -16.77
C ALA A 73 -0.04 2.53 -15.55
N VAL A 74 -0.13 1.22 -15.36
CA VAL A 74 -0.67 0.56 -14.17
C VAL A 74 0.45 -0.22 -13.52
N THR A 75 0.73 0.05 -12.26
CA THR A 75 1.76 -0.67 -11.50
C THR A 75 1.17 -1.95 -10.92
N VAL A 76 1.65 -3.10 -11.39
CA VAL A 76 1.28 -4.40 -10.83
C VAL A 76 2.29 -4.80 -9.77
N LEU A 77 1.77 -5.15 -8.59
CA LEU A 77 2.53 -5.49 -7.39
C LEU A 77 2.49 -7.00 -7.15
N PHE A 78 3.62 -7.59 -6.81
CA PHE A 78 3.68 -8.98 -6.37
C PHE A 78 4.88 -9.19 -5.43
N SER A 79 4.89 -10.28 -4.68
CA SER A 79 5.96 -10.55 -3.71
C SER A 79 6.73 -11.81 -4.09
N ASP A 80 8.03 -11.83 -3.81
CA ASP A 80 8.87 -13.02 -3.92
C ASP A 80 8.86 -13.87 -2.63
N LEU A 81 9.60 -14.96 -2.63
CA LEU A 81 9.74 -15.88 -1.49
C LEU A 81 10.45 -15.24 -0.28
N GLU A 82 11.20 -14.15 -0.47
CA GLU A 82 11.84 -13.39 0.62
C GLU A 82 10.91 -12.30 1.18
N GLY A 83 9.68 -12.18 0.65
CA GLY A 83 8.71 -11.14 1.04
C GLY A 83 9.05 -9.76 0.50
N ARG A 84 9.89 -9.65 -0.52
CA ARG A 84 10.18 -8.38 -1.18
C ARG A 84 9.04 -8.03 -2.12
N LEU A 85 8.63 -6.76 -2.09
CA LEU A 85 7.65 -6.23 -3.03
C LEU A 85 8.33 -5.89 -4.35
N HIS A 86 7.86 -6.52 -5.41
CA HIS A 86 8.19 -6.18 -6.79
C HIS A 86 7.08 -5.32 -7.39
N MET A 87 7.48 -4.38 -8.25
CA MET A 87 6.58 -3.44 -8.92
C MET A 87 6.95 -3.39 -10.40
N LEU A 88 5.97 -3.65 -11.26
CA LEU A 88 6.15 -3.64 -12.70
C LEU A 88 5.08 -2.75 -13.34
N ASP A 89 5.51 -1.70 -14.05
CA ASP A 89 4.62 -0.80 -14.77
C ASP A 89 4.31 -1.35 -16.16
N TYR A 90 3.04 -1.66 -16.41
CA TYR A 90 2.55 -1.94 -17.75
C TYR A 90 1.96 -0.67 -18.36
N ASP A 91 2.33 -0.38 -19.63
CA ASP A 91 1.63 0.66 -20.39
C ASP A 91 0.13 0.37 -20.40
N LYS A 92 -0.67 1.39 -20.14
CA LYS A 92 -2.12 1.24 -20.00
C LYS A 92 -2.79 0.64 -21.24
N LYS A 93 -2.38 1.06 -22.45
CA LYS A 93 -2.97 0.56 -23.69
C LYS A 93 -2.61 -0.91 -23.92
N PHE A 94 -1.37 -1.28 -23.59
CA PHE A 94 -0.93 -2.68 -23.63
C PHE A 94 -1.73 -3.50 -22.62
N LEU A 95 -1.83 -3.05 -21.37
CA LEU A 95 -2.56 -3.75 -20.32
C LEU A 95 -4.04 -3.96 -20.68
N ILE A 96 -4.76 -2.93 -21.16
CA ILE A 96 -6.16 -3.06 -21.55
C ILE A 96 -6.33 -4.10 -22.66
N LYS A 97 -5.38 -4.22 -23.58
CA LYS A 97 -5.42 -5.19 -24.70
C LYS A 97 -5.04 -6.61 -24.28
N SER A 98 -4.19 -6.75 -23.27
CA SER A 98 -3.50 -8.02 -22.95
C SER A 98 -3.58 -8.39 -21.46
N TRP A 99 -4.59 -7.90 -20.73
CA TRP A 99 -4.73 -8.08 -19.29
C TRP A 99 -4.78 -9.55 -18.84
N ASP A 100 -5.15 -10.46 -19.71
CA ASP A 100 -5.22 -11.90 -19.50
C ASP A 100 -3.89 -12.63 -19.83
N ASN A 101 -2.90 -11.90 -20.35
CA ASN A 101 -1.60 -12.45 -20.72
C ASN A 101 -0.46 -11.46 -20.44
N LEU A 102 -0.36 -10.96 -19.21
CA LEU A 102 0.73 -10.10 -18.78
C LEU A 102 1.94 -10.94 -18.40
N THR A 103 2.98 -10.91 -19.23
CA THR A 103 4.22 -11.67 -19.04
C THR A 103 5.28 -10.86 -18.31
N PHE A 104 6.16 -11.54 -17.56
CA PHE A 104 7.39 -10.99 -16.99
C PHE A 104 8.48 -12.07 -16.88
N ASP A 105 9.72 -11.62 -16.78
CA ASP A 105 10.88 -12.52 -16.59
C ASP A 105 11.03 -12.89 -15.11
N GLY A 106 10.72 -14.13 -14.77
CA GLY A 106 10.88 -14.67 -13.42
C GLY A 106 12.30 -15.14 -13.10
N SER A 107 13.19 -15.29 -14.09
CA SER A 107 14.52 -15.87 -13.89
C SER A 107 15.48 -14.96 -13.09
N SER A 108 15.19 -13.66 -13.09
CA SER A 108 15.95 -12.67 -12.33
C SER A 108 15.44 -12.49 -10.88
N ILE A 109 14.38 -13.20 -10.51
CA ILE A 109 13.80 -13.17 -9.16
C ILE A 109 14.25 -14.43 -8.41
N ARG A 110 14.92 -14.21 -7.28
CA ARG A 110 15.46 -15.31 -6.49
C ARG A 110 14.37 -16.26 -6.02
N GLY A 111 14.56 -17.54 -6.31
CA GLY A 111 13.62 -18.60 -5.93
C GLY A 111 12.43 -18.79 -6.89
N PHE A 112 12.39 -18.03 -7.99
CA PHE A 112 11.41 -18.26 -9.07
C PHE A 112 11.97 -19.23 -10.11
N THR A 113 11.94 -18.88 -11.38
CA THR A 113 12.26 -19.79 -12.48
C THR A 113 13.75 -19.84 -12.82
N ALA A 114 14.17 -20.88 -13.55
CA ALA A 114 15.47 -20.92 -14.22
C ALA A 114 15.43 -20.11 -15.52
N GLN A 115 16.59 -19.64 -15.99
CA GLN A 115 16.72 -18.82 -17.21
C GLN A 115 16.10 -19.47 -18.46
N ARG A 116 16.15 -20.78 -18.58
CA ARG A 116 15.56 -21.53 -19.70
C ARG A 116 14.03 -21.58 -19.70
N GLU A 117 13.41 -21.20 -18.60
CA GLU A 117 11.96 -21.19 -18.38
C GLU A 117 11.54 -19.87 -17.73
N SER A 118 12.09 -18.76 -18.26
CA SER A 118 12.01 -17.43 -17.63
C SER A 118 10.60 -16.85 -17.59
N ASP A 119 9.77 -17.19 -18.57
CA ASP A 119 8.47 -16.51 -18.76
C ASP A 119 7.41 -17.01 -17.77
N LEU A 120 7.05 -16.13 -16.86
CA LEU A 120 5.88 -16.25 -16.00
C LEU A 120 4.84 -15.19 -16.39
N ARG A 121 3.64 -15.32 -15.86
CA ARG A 121 2.55 -14.37 -16.08
C ARG A 121 2.03 -13.80 -14.76
N LEU A 122 1.45 -12.60 -14.84
CA LEU A 122 0.74 -11.96 -13.75
C LEU A 122 -0.76 -11.92 -14.06
N ALA A 123 -1.55 -12.59 -13.23
CA ALA A 123 -3.00 -12.45 -13.22
C ALA A 123 -3.37 -11.35 -12.21
N MET A 124 -4.03 -10.29 -12.67
CA MET A 124 -4.40 -9.17 -11.80
C MET A 124 -5.49 -9.54 -10.81
N ASP A 125 -5.29 -9.23 -9.54
CA ASP A 125 -6.31 -9.29 -8.51
C ASP A 125 -7.12 -7.98 -8.53
N TRP A 126 -8.07 -7.88 -9.46
CA TRP A 126 -8.84 -6.66 -9.72
C TRP A 126 -9.49 -6.01 -8.49
N PRO A 127 -9.96 -6.76 -7.48
CA PRO A 127 -10.41 -6.19 -6.21
C PRO A 127 -9.33 -5.52 -5.36
N SER A 128 -8.04 -5.73 -5.67
CA SER A 128 -6.90 -5.13 -4.95
C SER A 128 -6.39 -3.83 -5.60
N PHE A 129 -7.25 -3.10 -6.26
CA PHE A 129 -6.92 -1.86 -6.95
C PHE A 129 -6.86 -0.68 -5.97
N TYR A 130 -5.77 0.13 -6.04
CA TYR A 130 -5.56 1.31 -5.19
C TYR A 130 -5.26 2.55 -6.01
N TRP A 131 -5.88 3.66 -5.66
CA TRP A 131 -5.55 5.00 -6.14
C TRP A 131 -4.56 5.63 -5.16
N ALA A 132 -3.35 5.92 -5.63
CA ALA A 132 -2.29 6.43 -4.77
C ALA A 132 -2.22 7.98 -4.83
N PRO A 133 -1.96 8.67 -3.70
CA PRO A 133 -1.76 10.11 -3.66
C PRO A 133 -0.66 10.58 -4.61
N ALA A 134 -0.96 11.56 -5.46
CA ALA A 134 -0.06 12.00 -6.55
C ALA A 134 1.17 12.76 -6.05
N ASP A 135 1.05 13.45 -4.93
CA ASP A 135 2.13 14.20 -4.27
C ASP A 135 3.16 13.27 -3.58
N VAL A 136 2.77 12.03 -3.29
CA VAL A 136 3.65 11.02 -2.68
C VAL A 136 4.21 10.05 -3.72
N PHE A 137 3.36 9.52 -4.60
CA PHE A 137 3.73 8.46 -5.55
C PHE A 137 3.96 8.95 -6.98
N GLY A 138 3.76 10.23 -7.23
CA GLY A 138 3.78 10.80 -8.58
C GLY A 138 2.43 10.71 -9.29
N SER A 139 2.30 11.52 -10.32
CA SER A 139 1.05 11.73 -11.03
C SER A 139 0.50 10.48 -11.69
N GLY A 140 -0.78 10.20 -11.46
CA GLY A 140 -1.52 9.17 -12.19
C GLY A 140 -1.19 7.74 -11.80
N LYS A 141 -0.72 7.49 -10.60
CA LYS A 141 -0.43 6.14 -10.12
C LYS A 141 -1.69 5.42 -9.64
N VAL A 142 -1.92 4.26 -10.25
CA VAL A 142 -2.80 3.21 -9.73
C VAL A 142 -1.98 1.96 -9.51
N LEU A 143 -2.26 1.30 -8.40
CA LEU A 143 -1.55 0.10 -7.96
C LEU A 143 -2.55 -1.06 -7.94
N VAL A 144 -2.13 -2.24 -8.34
CA VAL A 144 -2.94 -3.46 -8.25
C VAL A 144 -2.04 -4.63 -7.92
N PHE A 145 -2.46 -5.51 -7.02
CA PHE A 145 -1.73 -6.75 -6.77
C PHE A 145 -2.01 -7.77 -7.87
N GLY A 146 -0.99 -8.55 -8.20
CA GLY A 146 -1.08 -9.67 -9.13
C GLY A 146 -0.76 -10.98 -8.42
N HIS A 147 -1.29 -12.06 -8.98
CA HIS A 147 -0.87 -13.44 -8.70
C HIS A 147 0.09 -13.89 -9.77
N VAL A 148 1.15 -14.56 -9.36
CA VAL A 148 2.05 -15.21 -10.33
C VAL A 148 1.42 -16.53 -10.78
N ILE A 149 1.33 -16.69 -12.07
CA ILE A 149 0.83 -17.91 -12.72
C ILE A 149 1.86 -18.43 -13.72
N ASP A 150 1.87 -19.74 -13.89
CA ASP A 150 2.72 -20.41 -14.87
C ASP A 150 2.22 -20.17 -16.31
N LYS A 151 3.01 -20.54 -17.29
CA LYS A 151 2.71 -20.42 -18.74
C LYS A 151 1.42 -21.13 -19.16
N ASP A 152 1.03 -22.17 -18.46
CA ASP A 152 -0.22 -22.93 -18.70
C ASP A 152 -1.44 -22.34 -17.98
N GLY A 153 -1.26 -21.25 -17.21
CA GLY A 153 -2.31 -20.58 -16.45
C GLY A 153 -2.57 -21.16 -15.06
N THR A 154 -1.80 -22.15 -14.64
CA THR A 154 -1.90 -22.68 -13.27
C THR A 154 -1.23 -21.76 -12.26
N PRO A 155 -1.68 -21.75 -10.98
CA PRO A 155 -1.03 -20.99 -9.92
C PRO A 155 0.45 -21.39 -9.78
N TYR A 156 1.34 -20.43 -9.79
CA TYR A 156 2.77 -20.67 -9.59
C TYR A 156 3.06 -21.02 -8.13
N SER A 157 3.75 -22.14 -7.90
CA SER A 157 3.95 -22.69 -6.55
C SER A 157 4.75 -21.80 -5.59
N ALA A 158 5.60 -20.92 -6.13
CA ALA A 158 6.37 -19.95 -5.34
C ALA A 158 5.65 -18.60 -5.13
N ASP A 159 4.42 -18.44 -5.61
CA ASP A 159 3.56 -17.30 -5.27
C ASP A 159 2.90 -17.50 -3.92
N ILE A 160 3.57 -17.07 -2.84
CA ILE A 160 3.04 -17.19 -1.47
C ILE A 160 1.76 -16.37 -1.23
N ARG A 161 1.55 -15.26 -1.97
CA ARG A 161 0.29 -14.52 -1.93
C ARG A 161 -0.85 -15.34 -2.54
N GLY A 162 -0.60 -15.99 -3.66
CA GLY A 162 -1.55 -16.91 -4.32
C GLY A 162 -1.89 -18.10 -3.44
N VAL A 163 -0.90 -18.68 -2.76
CA VAL A 163 -1.10 -19.75 -1.76
C VAL A 163 -2.03 -19.29 -0.63
N LEU A 164 -1.76 -18.11 -0.05
CA LEU A 164 -2.61 -17.55 1.02
C LEU A 164 -4.05 -17.33 0.54
N LYS A 165 -4.22 -16.77 -0.67
CA LYS A 165 -5.53 -16.55 -1.26
C LYS A 165 -6.29 -17.85 -1.48
N SER A 166 -5.65 -18.85 -2.08
CA SER A 166 -6.25 -20.17 -2.33
C SER A 166 -6.70 -20.85 -1.02
N TYR A 167 -5.90 -20.70 0.04
CA TYR A 167 -6.26 -21.22 1.35
C TYR A 167 -7.47 -20.50 1.95
N ALA A 168 -7.47 -19.17 1.91
CA ALA A 168 -8.57 -18.36 2.45
C ALA A 168 -9.89 -18.60 1.69
N ASP A 169 -9.84 -18.65 0.37
CA ASP A 169 -10.99 -18.92 -0.48
C ASP A 169 -11.54 -20.35 -0.24
N GLY A 170 -10.66 -21.34 -0.20
CA GLY A 170 -11.05 -22.74 0.07
C GLY A 170 -11.63 -22.92 1.49
N LEU A 171 -11.20 -22.16 2.48
CA LEU A 171 -11.78 -22.17 3.81
C LEU A 171 -13.20 -21.58 3.82
N TYR A 172 -13.37 -20.47 3.11
CA TYR A 172 -14.70 -19.86 2.95
C TYR A 172 -15.66 -20.78 2.21
N GLU A 173 -15.27 -21.34 1.07
CA GLU A 173 -16.11 -22.25 0.28
C GLU A 173 -16.52 -23.51 1.05
N LYS A 174 -15.60 -24.10 1.81
CA LYS A 174 -15.86 -25.36 2.53
C LYS A 174 -16.54 -25.17 3.88
N LYS A 175 -16.33 -24.04 4.54
CA LYS A 175 -16.76 -23.82 5.93
C LYS A 175 -17.55 -22.53 6.17
N GLY A 176 -17.59 -21.62 5.21
CA GLY A 176 -18.14 -20.28 5.39
C GLY A 176 -17.26 -19.34 6.23
N TYR A 177 -16.05 -19.75 6.58
CA TYR A 177 -15.17 -18.98 7.47
C TYR A 177 -14.39 -17.92 6.73
N THR A 178 -14.35 -16.71 7.25
CA THR A 178 -13.47 -15.63 6.79
C THR A 178 -12.30 -15.51 7.77
N LEU A 179 -11.08 -15.56 7.23
CA LEU A 179 -9.87 -15.27 8.00
C LEU A 179 -9.62 -13.77 8.01
N ASN A 180 -9.41 -13.20 9.19
CA ASN A 180 -9.05 -11.80 9.37
C ASN A 180 -7.73 -11.70 10.13
N ALA A 181 -6.94 -10.66 9.81
CA ALA A 181 -5.69 -10.37 10.48
C ALA A 181 -5.53 -8.87 10.73
N ALA A 182 -4.98 -8.52 11.89
CA ALA A 182 -4.41 -7.20 12.18
C ALA A 182 -2.90 -7.31 12.20
N ASN A 183 -2.22 -6.22 11.84
CA ASN A 183 -0.77 -6.13 11.82
C ASN A 183 -0.32 -4.93 12.64
N GLU A 184 0.67 -5.12 13.49
CA GLU A 184 1.39 -4.07 14.20
C GLU A 184 2.84 -4.12 13.75
N ILE A 185 3.29 -3.09 13.04
CA ILE A 185 4.60 -3.09 12.38
C ILE A 185 5.37 -1.86 12.83
N GLU A 186 6.45 -2.11 13.54
CA GLU A 186 7.37 -1.08 13.98
C GLU A 186 8.47 -0.84 12.93
N GLY A 187 9.00 0.38 12.93
CA GLY A 187 10.11 0.78 12.06
C GLY A 187 10.92 1.92 12.66
N PHE A 188 12.04 2.21 12.05
CA PHE A 188 12.93 3.31 12.42
C PHE A 188 12.96 4.36 11.32
N LEU A 189 13.01 5.63 11.73
CA LEU A 189 13.24 6.77 10.85
C LEU A 189 14.65 7.30 11.08
N PHE A 190 15.53 7.22 10.06
CA PHE A 190 16.89 7.69 10.13
C PHE A 190 17.11 8.94 9.28
N ASN A 191 18.02 9.81 9.73
CA ASN A 191 18.36 11.03 9.03
C ASN A 191 19.01 10.74 7.66
N GLY A 192 18.55 11.45 6.61
CA GLY A 192 19.04 11.37 5.23
C GLY A 192 18.46 10.21 4.42
N VAL A 193 18.34 10.41 3.12
CA VAL A 193 17.72 9.47 2.15
C VAL A 193 18.53 8.20 1.85
N SER A 194 19.72 8.05 2.36
CA SER A 194 20.62 6.92 2.11
C SER A 194 21.23 6.39 3.41
N ALA A 195 20.48 6.39 4.51
CA ALA A 195 21.03 6.03 5.82
C ALA A 195 21.57 4.59 5.86
N GLU A 196 20.93 3.63 5.20
CA GLU A 196 21.40 2.24 5.12
C GLU A 196 22.73 2.12 4.35
N ARG A 197 22.91 2.89 3.26
CA ARG A 197 24.18 2.94 2.53
C ARG A 197 25.28 3.60 3.38
N ARG A 198 24.98 4.73 4.03
CA ARG A 198 25.94 5.42 4.92
C ARG A 198 26.38 4.57 6.10
N TYR A 199 25.52 3.67 6.57
CA TYR A 199 25.89 2.72 7.62
C TYR A 199 27.11 1.87 7.22
N HIS A 200 27.22 1.44 5.97
CA HIS A 200 28.39 0.69 5.49
C HIS A 200 29.68 1.50 5.53
N GLU A 201 29.60 2.83 5.44
CA GLU A 201 30.73 3.74 5.47
C GLU A 201 31.11 4.16 6.91
N THR A 202 30.11 4.35 7.77
CA THR A 202 30.27 4.97 9.10
C THR A 202 30.06 4.01 10.28
N GLY A 203 29.40 2.88 10.05
CA GLY A 203 28.97 1.94 11.10
C GLY A 203 27.85 2.48 12.02
N LYS A 204 27.20 3.58 11.66
CA LYS A 204 26.21 4.24 12.52
C LYS A 204 24.99 4.70 11.74
N PHE A 205 23.81 4.62 12.40
CA PHE A 205 22.61 5.33 12.00
C PHE A 205 22.49 6.65 12.77
N GLU A 206 22.05 7.70 12.09
CA GLU A 206 21.75 8.99 12.69
C GLU A 206 20.28 9.08 13.06
N TYR A 207 20.02 9.33 14.34
CA TYR A 207 18.67 9.47 14.89
C TYR A 207 18.01 10.79 14.45
N VAL A 208 16.68 10.79 14.36
CA VAL A 208 15.88 12.01 14.17
C VAL A 208 15.26 12.50 15.47
N ASN A 209 15.15 11.64 16.50
CA ASN A 209 14.76 12.01 17.86
C ASN A 209 15.44 11.11 18.90
N THR A 210 15.29 11.46 20.18
CA THR A 210 15.96 10.78 21.31
C THR A 210 15.20 9.57 21.84
N GLY A 211 13.98 9.31 21.35
CA GLY A 211 13.13 8.20 21.79
C GLY A 211 12.19 8.56 22.94
N GLY A 212 11.35 7.62 23.26
CA GLY A 212 10.37 7.69 24.33
C GLY A 212 8.97 7.27 23.89
N TYR A 213 8.45 6.25 24.54
CA TYR A 213 7.12 5.69 24.25
C TYR A 213 6.03 6.76 24.40
N TYR A 214 5.28 6.99 23.33
CA TYR A 214 4.26 8.06 23.21
C TYR A 214 4.79 9.49 23.36
N HIS A 215 6.11 9.69 23.41
CA HIS A 215 6.70 11.00 23.62
C HIS A 215 6.85 11.76 22.30
N SER A 216 6.24 12.92 22.21
CA SER A 216 6.35 13.82 21.06
C SER A 216 6.69 15.22 21.52
N LEU A 217 7.61 15.87 20.83
CA LEU A 217 8.02 17.26 21.07
C LEU A 217 7.50 18.15 19.93
N PRO A 218 7.22 19.43 20.19
CA PRO A 218 6.92 20.39 19.12
C PRO A 218 8.04 20.42 18.08
N GLY A 219 7.67 20.27 16.79
CA GLY A 219 8.63 20.24 15.68
C GLY A 219 9.44 18.97 15.58
N ASP A 220 9.07 17.89 16.28
CA ASP A 220 9.72 16.59 16.18
C ASP A 220 9.57 16.01 14.75
N PRO A 221 10.69 15.77 14.03
CA PRO A 221 10.66 15.18 12.70
C PRO A 221 9.97 13.81 12.65
N LEU A 222 10.12 13.00 13.72
CA LEU A 222 9.45 11.70 13.82
C LEU A 222 7.93 11.86 13.89
N ARG A 223 7.43 12.80 14.69
CA ARG A 223 5.99 13.07 14.78
C ARG A 223 5.43 13.56 13.43
N THR A 224 6.14 14.48 12.77
CA THR A 224 5.76 14.97 11.44
C THR A 224 5.70 13.83 10.41
N PHE A 225 6.67 12.93 10.45
CA PHE A 225 6.68 11.74 9.59
C PHE A 225 5.47 10.82 9.87
N ILE A 226 5.19 10.54 11.14
CA ILE A 226 4.06 9.71 11.55
C ILE A 226 2.74 10.32 11.06
N ASP A 227 2.52 11.62 11.31
CA ASP A 227 1.32 12.34 10.89
C ASP A 227 1.13 12.30 9.37
N THR A 228 2.19 12.61 8.62
CA THR A 228 2.16 12.57 7.15
C THR A 228 1.87 11.16 6.62
N THR A 229 2.53 10.16 7.19
CA THR A 229 2.31 8.76 6.81
C THR A 229 0.88 8.30 7.11
N ALA A 230 0.34 8.70 8.26
CA ALA A 230 -1.03 8.38 8.65
C ALA A 230 -2.06 8.99 7.68
N GLU A 231 -1.86 10.22 7.22
CA GLU A 231 -2.73 10.85 6.21
C GLU A 231 -2.70 10.09 4.87
N VAL A 232 -1.50 9.74 4.37
CA VAL A 232 -1.36 8.93 3.16
C VAL A 232 -2.05 7.57 3.30
N GLN A 233 -1.92 6.93 4.45
CA GLN A 233 -2.60 5.66 4.74
C GLN A 233 -4.11 5.79 4.73
N ARG A 234 -4.70 6.86 5.33
CA ARG A 234 -6.13 7.13 5.27
C ARG A 234 -6.60 7.28 3.83
N ALA A 235 -5.91 8.10 3.04
CA ALA A 235 -6.22 8.27 1.62
C ALA A 235 -6.21 6.93 0.85
N MET A 236 -5.39 5.96 1.28
CA MET A 236 -5.33 4.61 0.73
C MET A 236 -6.24 3.60 1.47
N ALA A 237 -7.21 4.07 2.25
CA ALA A 237 -8.21 3.27 2.97
C ALA A 237 -7.63 2.26 3.98
N PHE A 238 -6.55 2.60 4.68
CA PHE A 238 -6.00 1.75 5.74
C PHE A 238 -6.89 1.69 6.99
N GLN A 239 -7.72 2.71 7.22
CA GLN A 239 -8.55 2.82 8.43
C GLN A 239 -7.68 2.78 9.70
N ASN A 240 -6.82 3.79 9.84
CA ASN A 240 -5.90 3.92 10.97
C ASN A 240 -6.63 3.94 12.31
N GLU A 241 -6.00 3.38 13.34
CA GLU A 241 -6.51 3.32 14.71
C GLU A 241 -5.70 4.19 15.67
N LYS A 242 -4.38 3.97 15.71
CA LYS A 242 -3.44 4.73 16.54
C LYS A 242 -2.07 4.79 15.90
N ASP A 243 -1.34 5.84 16.20
CA ASP A 243 0.01 6.06 15.73
C ASP A 243 0.84 6.75 16.81
N HIS A 244 2.07 6.36 16.97
CA HIS A 244 2.92 6.87 18.03
C HIS A 244 4.41 6.62 17.81
N PRO A 245 5.30 7.44 18.44
CA PRO A 245 6.67 7.07 18.66
C PRO A 245 6.77 5.85 19.57
N GLU A 246 7.72 4.96 19.25
CA GLU A 246 8.07 3.79 20.04
C GLU A 246 9.15 4.09 21.11
N VAL A 247 9.53 3.07 21.87
CA VAL A 247 10.47 3.18 23.00
C VAL A 247 11.87 3.60 22.54
N ALA A 248 12.35 3.03 21.43
CA ALA A 248 13.71 3.32 20.96
C ALA A 248 13.79 4.69 20.26
N PRO A 249 14.98 5.33 20.27
CA PRO A 249 15.21 6.54 19.48
C PRO A 249 14.83 6.34 18.01
N SER A 250 14.07 7.29 17.45
CA SER A 250 13.66 7.27 16.03
C SER A 250 12.73 6.11 15.64
N GLN A 251 12.14 5.39 16.59
CA GLN A 251 11.25 4.26 16.33
C GLN A 251 9.79 4.71 16.30
N PHE A 252 9.01 4.15 15.38
CA PHE A 252 7.60 4.46 15.18
C PHE A 252 6.76 3.20 15.00
N GLU A 253 5.46 3.33 15.30
CA GLU A 253 4.42 2.36 15.02
C GLU A 253 3.15 3.10 14.55
N ILE A 254 2.51 2.61 13.49
CA ILE A 254 1.24 3.15 12.98
C ILE A 254 0.29 1.98 12.76
N ASN A 255 -0.72 1.88 13.61
CA ASN A 255 -1.68 0.80 13.61
C ASN A 255 -2.92 1.13 12.79
N TYR A 256 -3.46 0.12 12.13
CA TYR A 256 -4.66 0.20 11.33
C TYR A 256 -5.54 -1.04 11.55
N ASN A 257 -6.82 -0.89 11.26
CA ASN A 257 -7.84 -1.89 11.54
C ASN A 257 -7.54 -3.23 10.84
N TYR A 258 -8.01 -4.31 11.45
CA TYR A 258 -7.94 -5.64 10.86
C TYR A 258 -8.73 -5.72 9.55
N GLY A 259 -8.34 -6.64 8.69
CA GLY A 259 -8.99 -6.91 7.42
C GLY A 259 -8.95 -8.38 7.04
N GLU A 260 -9.59 -8.72 5.94
CA GLU A 260 -9.46 -10.06 5.33
C GLU A 260 -7.97 -10.37 5.11
N VAL A 261 -7.58 -11.62 5.33
CA VAL A 261 -6.17 -12.01 5.50
C VAL A 261 -5.27 -11.68 4.30
N VAL A 262 -5.77 -11.80 3.06
CA VAL A 262 -4.99 -11.44 1.86
C VAL A 262 -4.86 -9.93 1.76
N GLN A 263 -5.93 -9.19 2.05
CA GLN A 263 -5.87 -7.73 2.10
C GLN A 263 -4.94 -7.24 3.21
N ALA A 264 -4.96 -7.89 4.38
CA ALA A 264 -4.05 -7.55 5.47
C ALA A 264 -2.58 -7.81 5.08
N ALA A 265 -2.30 -8.88 4.33
CA ALA A 265 -0.96 -9.13 3.79
C ALA A 265 -0.54 -8.09 2.74
N ASP A 266 -1.43 -7.71 1.82
CA ASP A 266 -1.22 -6.63 0.85
C ASP A 266 -0.91 -5.29 1.56
N GLN A 267 -1.65 -4.99 2.62
CA GLN A 267 -1.46 -3.77 3.42
C GLN A 267 -0.09 -3.71 4.12
N ILE A 268 0.50 -4.84 4.50
CA ILE A 268 1.88 -4.86 5.03
C ILE A 268 2.87 -4.33 3.98
N GLN A 269 2.74 -4.78 2.75
CA GLN A 269 3.62 -4.36 1.67
C GLN A 269 3.42 -2.86 1.34
N LEU A 270 2.17 -2.43 1.25
CA LEU A 270 1.83 -1.03 1.01
C LEU A 270 2.27 -0.14 2.18
N TYR A 271 2.10 -0.57 3.43
CA TYR A 271 2.59 0.15 4.62
C TYR A 271 4.08 0.47 4.51
N LYS A 272 4.90 -0.56 4.24
CA LYS A 272 6.34 -0.38 4.08
C LYS A 272 6.68 0.55 2.91
N LEU A 273 5.93 0.44 1.80
CA LEU A 273 6.11 1.29 0.62
C LEU A 273 5.77 2.75 0.94
N VAL A 274 4.62 3.00 1.58
CA VAL A 274 4.17 4.34 2.01
C VAL A 274 5.18 4.97 2.95
N CYS A 275 5.59 4.27 4.01
CA CYS A 275 6.57 4.78 4.97
C CYS A 275 7.90 5.17 4.28
N ARG A 276 8.41 4.32 3.38
CA ARG A 276 9.65 4.61 2.65
C ARG A 276 9.51 5.80 1.71
N GLN A 277 8.38 5.89 1.01
CA GLN A 277 8.13 6.99 0.09
C GLN A 277 7.98 8.32 0.82
N VAL A 278 7.18 8.36 1.90
CA VAL A 278 7.02 9.56 2.74
C VAL A 278 8.36 9.96 3.35
N ALA A 279 9.11 9.02 3.93
CA ALA A 279 10.43 9.30 4.49
C ALA A 279 11.38 9.90 3.44
N THR A 280 11.42 9.33 2.23
CA THR A 280 12.25 9.83 1.14
C THR A 280 11.88 11.26 0.75
N ASN A 281 10.59 11.57 0.63
CA ASN A 281 10.09 12.90 0.30
C ASN A 281 10.44 13.93 1.39
N MET A 282 10.56 13.49 2.64
CA MET A 282 10.96 14.32 3.80
C MET A 282 12.50 14.40 4.00
N GLY A 283 13.29 13.71 3.18
CA GLY A 283 14.76 13.69 3.32
C GLY A 283 15.28 12.64 4.32
N PHE A 284 14.48 11.63 4.67
CA PHE A 284 14.79 10.58 5.64
C PHE A 284 14.81 9.18 5.00
N THR A 285 15.19 8.18 5.81
CA THR A 285 15.11 6.76 5.47
C THR A 285 14.23 6.04 6.49
N ALA A 286 13.11 5.44 6.04
CA ALA A 286 12.35 4.50 6.85
C ALA A 286 12.93 3.09 6.70
N SER A 287 13.32 2.47 7.80
CA SER A 287 13.93 1.13 7.85
C SER A 287 13.09 0.18 8.68
N PHE A 288 12.92 -1.04 8.18
CA PHE A 288 12.21 -2.13 8.85
C PHE A 288 13.17 -3.26 9.25
N LEU A 289 14.45 -2.93 9.45
CA LEU A 289 15.42 -3.86 10.02
C LEU A 289 14.99 -4.23 11.46
N PRO A 290 15.02 -5.51 11.84
CA PRO A 290 14.49 -5.95 13.14
C PRO A 290 15.29 -5.41 14.32
N LYS A 291 16.59 -5.23 14.18
CA LYS A 291 17.46 -4.73 15.25
C LYS A 291 18.62 -3.87 14.69
N PRO A 292 18.33 -2.69 14.13
CA PRO A 292 19.36 -1.88 13.49
C PRO A 292 20.34 -1.25 14.47
N ILE A 293 19.96 -1.12 15.74
CA ILE A 293 20.71 -0.42 16.75
C ILE A 293 20.92 -1.32 17.96
N VAL A 294 22.15 -1.44 18.41
CA VAL A 294 22.52 -2.21 19.60
C VAL A 294 22.16 -1.43 20.88
N GLY A 295 21.65 -2.12 21.89
CA GLY A 295 21.35 -1.54 23.20
C GLY A 295 20.00 -0.85 23.34
N VAL A 296 19.18 -0.77 22.26
CA VAL A 296 17.81 -0.26 22.33
C VAL A 296 16.83 -1.29 21.86
N ASN A 297 15.53 -1.04 21.98
CA ASN A 297 14.47 -1.96 21.50
C ASN A 297 14.60 -2.18 19.98
N GLY A 298 14.27 -3.37 19.52
CA GLY A 298 14.15 -3.70 18.10
C GLY A 298 12.72 -3.48 17.60
N SER A 299 12.53 -3.59 16.28
CA SER A 299 11.21 -3.49 15.64
C SER A 299 10.46 -4.81 15.72
N GLY A 300 9.29 -4.78 16.33
CA GLY A 300 8.32 -5.87 16.32
C GLY A 300 7.53 -5.93 15.00
N MET A 301 7.01 -7.11 14.74
CA MET A 301 5.97 -7.33 13.74
C MET A 301 4.96 -8.31 14.30
N HIS A 302 3.97 -7.76 15.00
CA HIS A 302 2.94 -8.57 15.65
C HIS A 302 1.78 -8.83 14.69
N LYS A 303 1.23 -10.05 14.75
CA LYS A 303 0.05 -10.43 13.97
C LYS A 303 -1.01 -11.02 14.87
N ILE A 304 -2.21 -10.46 14.78
CA ILE A 304 -3.38 -10.96 15.47
C ILE A 304 -4.33 -11.54 14.44
N GLY A 305 -4.56 -12.85 14.49
CA GLY A 305 -5.43 -13.56 13.56
C GLY A 305 -6.75 -13.97 14.23
N ARG A 306 -7.87 -13.85 13.49
CA ARG A 306 -9.19 -14.37 13.89
C ARG A 306 -9.89 -15.02 12.70
N ALA A 307 -10.60 -16.12 12.98
CA ALA A 307 -11.58 -16.69 12.08
C ALA A 307 -12.98 -16.25 12.51
N HIS A 308 -13.78 -15.78 11.56
CA HIS A 308 -15.21 -15.49 11.76
C HIS A 308 -16.06 -16.51 11.03
N VAL A 309 -17.12 -16.95 11.69
CA VAL A 309 -18.12 -17.90 11.20
C VAL A 309 -19.30 -17.14 10.64
#